data_5424e86c69da37752a11e5672dc8b894
#
_entry.id   5424e86c69da37752a11e5672dc8b894
#
_cell.length_a   1.000
_cell.length_b   1.000
_cell.length_c   1.000
_cell.angle_alpha   90.00
_cell.angle_beta   90.00
_cell.angle_gamma   90.00
#
_symmetry.space_group_name_H-M   'P 1'
#
loop_
_entity.id
_entity.type
_entity.pdbx_description
1 polymer ?
#
loop_
_entity_poly.entity_id
_entity_poly.type
_entity_poly.pdbx_seq_one_letter_code
_entity_poly.pdbx_strand_id
1 'polypeptide(L)'
;MARKVSRRDLLEREYRSLVKEFNERAKEIKKAGKTSKTVDYIKSTISSGAIGKRGNLLHRLKSRKISNYEEAIQLLKKVRNWKSATLEGVAEIEKQRVETIKENYPELDRMSSDEIVEMLNFLGTTKGVESKNKYDSDQLILAIGMQKIDNRNKSIKDIYDEIQESDKTLADYIRNSLEQNKDKNWISF
;
A
#
# COMPACT_ATOMS: atom_id res chain seq x y z
N MET A 1 -34.50 17.11 -35.58
CA MET A 1 -33.99 15.72 -35.66
C MET A 1 -32.96 15.47 -34.56
N ALA A 2 -33.21 14.57 -33.60
CA ALA A 2 -32.27 14.22 -32.55
C ALA A 2 -31.08 13.45 -33.16
N ARG A 3 -29.85 13.93 -32.91
CA ARG A 3 -28.61 13.33 -33.42
C ARG A 3 -28.45 11.94 -32.81
N LYS A 4 -28.42 10.90 -33.62
CA LYS A 4 -28.26 9.50 -33.19
C LYS A 4 -26.90 9.38 -32.50
N VAL A 5 -26.90 9.09 -31.18
CA VAL A 5 -25.67 8.97 -30.40
C VAL A 5 -24.87 7.74 -30.89
N SER A 6 -23.60 7.92 -31.22
CA SER A 6 -22.80 6.80 -31.72
C SER A 6 -22.40 5.84 -30.58
N ARG A 7 -22.17 4.57 -30.90
CA ARG A 7 -21.65 3.57 -29.93
C ARG A 7 -20.37 4.08 -29.24
N ARG A 8 -19.53 4.75 -29.96
CA ARG A 8 -18.30 5.34 -29.44
C ARG A 8 -18.59 6.43 -28.39
N ASP A 9 -19.56 7.34 -28.65
CA ASP A 9 -19.90 8.40 -27.72
C ASP A 9 -20.49 7.82 -26.41
N LEU A 10 -21.23 6.71 -26.50
CA LEU A 10 -21.73 5.99 -25.33
C LEU A 10 -20.60 5.39 -24.50
N LEU A 11 -19.65 4.70 -25.14
CA LEU A 11 -18.49 4.12 -24.46
C LEU A 11 -17.60 5.21 -23.84
N GLU A 12 -17.39 6.32 -24.53
CA GLU A 12 -16.61 7.44 -23.97
C GLU A 12 -17.29 8.06 -22.74
N ARG A 13 -18.60 8.20 -22.74
CA ARG A 13 -19.37 8.68 -21.58
C ARG A 13 -19.25 7.71 -20.40
N GLU A 14 -19.44 6.42 -20.64
CA GLU A 14 -19.31 5.37 -19.63
C GLU A 14 -17.89 5.35 -19.02
N TYR A 15 -16.88 5.39 -19.88
CA TYR A 15 -15.48 5.47 -19.43
C TYR A 15 -15.22 6.69 -18.54
N ARG A 16 -15.66 7.88 -18.96
CA ARG A 16 -15.50 9.13 -18.19
C ARG A 16 -16.21 9.05 -16.83
N SER A 17 -17.40 8.45 -16.80
CA SER A 17 -18.15 8.24 -15.56
C SER A 17 -17.42 7.35 -14.58
N LEU A 18 -16.90 6.21 -15.06
CA LEU A 18 -16.11 5.27 -14.23
C LEU A 18 -14.80 5.91 -13.73
N VAL A 19 -14.10 6.65 -14.57
CA VAL A 19 -12.88 7.37 -14.17
C VAL A 19 -13.17 8.41 -13.09
N LYS A 20 -14.31 9.13 -13.21
CA LYS A 20 -14.71 10.11 -12.19
C LYS A 20 -15.00 9.41 -10.86
N GLU A 21 -15.84 8.37 -10.86
CA GLU A 21 -16.14 7.54 -9.68
C GLU A 21 -14.85 7.05 -9.01
N PHE A 22 -13.93 6.55 -9.82
CA PHE A 22 -12.67 6.00 -9.33
C PHE A 22 -11.76 7.07 -8.69
N ASN A 23 -11.70 8.26 -9.31
CA ASN A 23 -10.93 9.37 -8.77
C ASN A 23 -11.54 9.92 -7.45
N GLU A 24 -12.86 9.91 -7.31
CA GLU A 24 -13.55 10.30 -6.08
C GLU A 24 -13.21 9.33 -4.95
N ARG A 25 -13.34 8.02 -5.16
CA ARG A 25 -12.93 6.99 -4.20
C ARG A 25 -11.46 7.10 -3.80
N ALA A 26 -10.59 7.33 -4.77
CA ALA A 26 -9.16 7.51 -4.50
C ALA A 26 -8.87 8.74 -3.62
N LYS A 27 -9.63 9.83 -3.80
CA LYS A 27 -9.52 11.03 -2.95
C LYS A 27 -10.00 10.74 -1.52
N GLU A 28 -11.10 9.99 -1.36
CA GLU A 28 -11.62 9.59 -0.05
C GLU A 28 -10.63 8.74 0.73
N ILE A 29 -10.06 7.71 0.09
CA ILE A 29 -9.04 6.85 0.68
C ILE A 29 -7.84 7.69 1.13
N LYS A 30 -7.35 8.60 0.28
CA LYS A 30 -6.24 9.49 0.61
C LYS A 30 -6.58 10.46 1.75
N LYS A 31 -7.79 11.05 1.74
CA LYS A 31 -8.25 11.97 2.78
C LYS A 31 -8.35 11.32 4.15
N ALA A 32 -8.68 10.02 4.18
CA ALA A 32 -8.71 9.22 5.40
C ALA A 32 -7.31 8.77 5.88
N GLY A 33 -6.23 9.23 5.25
CA GLY A 33 -4.87 8.80 5.59
C GLY A 33 -4.53 7.36 5.20
N LYS A 34 -5.40 6.72 4.42
CA LYS A 34 -5.23 5.34 3.98
C LYS A 34 -4.47 5.26 2.65
N THR A 35 -3.84 4.12 2.39
CA THR A 35 -3.17 3.84 1.12
C THR A 35 -3.76 2.60 0.45
N SER A 36 -3.81 2.61 -0.89
CA SER A 36 -4.27 1.47 -1.66
C SER A 36 -3.41 1.28 -2.90
N LYS A 37 -2.63 0.19 -2.91
CA LYS A 37 -1.83 -0.20 -4.09
C LYS A 37 -2.70 -0.38 -5.34
N THR A 38 -3.94 -0.84 -5.17
CA THR A 38 -4.90 -0.98 -6.27
C THR A 38 -5.28 0.37 -6.86
N VAL A 39 -5.57 1.34 -5.99
CA VAL A 39 -5.89 2.71 -6.41
C VAL A 39 -4.71 3.33 -7.15
N ASP A 40 -3.48 3.18 -6.62
CA ASP A 40 -2.28 3.74 -7.23
C ASP A 40 -1.96 3.05 -8.56
N TYR A 41 -2.11 1.73 -8.63
CA TYR A 41 -1.95 0.96 -9.86
C TYR A 41 -2.88 1.48 -10.97
N ILE A 42 -4.14 1.73 -10.65
CA ILE A 42 -5.10 2.18 -11.65
C ILE A 42 -4.88 3.64 -12.00
N LYS A 43 -4.57 4.51 -11.02
CA LYS A 43 -4.17 5.89 -11.32
C LYS A 43 -2.97 5.91 -12.26
N SER A 44 -1.95 5.13 -12.01
CA SER A 44 -0.79 5.04 -12.88
C SER A 44 -1.16 4.51 -14.27
N THR A 45 -2.04 3.53 -14.35
CA THR A 45 -2.51 2.96 -15.63
C THR A 45 -3.35 3.96 -16.42
N ILE A 46 -4.18 4.77 -15.76
CA ILE A 46 -5.06 5.75 -16.41
C ILE A 46 -4.32 7.05 -16.74
N SER A 47 -3.47 7.54 -15.84
CA SER A 47 -2.93 8.92 -15.92
C SER A 47 -1.52 9.01 -16.50
N SER A 48 -0.68 8.01 -16.29
CA SER A 48 0.75 8.19 -16.51
C SER A 48 1.15 7.47 -17.74
N GLY A 49 0.89 7.30 -18.67
CA GLY A 49 1.79 6.74 -19.61
C GLY A 49 2.70 5.65 -19.12
N ALA A 50 2.24 4.77 -18.26
CA ALA A 50 3.06 3.67 -17.78
C ALA A 50 3.67 2.97 -18.99
N ILE A 51 4.96 3.15 -19.14
CA ILE A 51 5.78 2.60 -20.20
C ILE A 51 5.90 1.10 -19.93
N GLY A 52 4.92 0.35 -20.36
CA GLY A 52 4.96 -1.09 -20.36
C GLY A 52 4.74 -1.60 -21.79
N LYS A 53 5.09 -2.84 -22.05
CA LYS A 53 4.94 -3.52 -23.36
C LYS A 53 3.53 -3.44 -23.98
N ARG A 54 2.52 -2.98 -23.22
CA ARG A 54 1.12 -2.82 -23.66
C ARG A 54 0.72 -1.40 -24.03
N GLY A 55 1.64 -0.43 -23.93
CA GLY A 55 1.34 0.97 -24.17
C GLY A 55 0.34 1.51 -23.14
N ASN A 56 0.44 2.77 -22.92
CA ASN A 56 -0.41 3.54 -22.02
C ASN A 56 -1.88 3.42 -22.43
N LEU A 57 -2.77 3.04 -21.51
CA LEU A 57 -4.20 3.01 -21.76
C LEU A 57 -4.70 4.37 -22.29
N LEU A 58 -4.22 5.47 -21.71
CA LEU A 58 -4.55 6.83 -22.14
C LEU A 58 -4.03 7.12 -23.57
N HIS A 59 -2.85 6.65 -23.94
CA HIS A 59 -2.32 6.79 -25.30
C HIS A 59 -3.13 5.95 -26.28
N ARG A 60 -3.53 4.75 -25.90
CA ARG A 60 -4.41 3.88 -26.69
C ARG A 60 -5.79 4.51 -26.86
N LEU A 61 -6.33 5.18 -25.82
CA LEU A 61 -7.58 5.92 -25.89
C LEU A 61 -7.48 7.15 -26.80
N LYS A 62 -6.31 7.79 -26.91
CA LYS A 62 -6.07 8.87 -27.89
C LYS A 62 -6.26 8.39 -29.34
N SER A 63 -5.96 7.13 -29.63
CA SER A 63 -6.22 6.55 -30.96
C SER A 63 -7.71 6.39 -31.28
N ARG A 64 -8.58 6.61 -30.30
CA ARG A 64 -10.04 6.59 -30.36
C ARG A 64 -10.64 5.29 -30.90
N LYS A 65 -9.94 4.18 -30.79
CA LYS A 65 -10.49 2.86 -31.17
C LYS A 65 -11.53 2.39 -30.16
N ILE A 66 -12.66 1.89 -30.64
CA ILE A 66 -13.75 1.38 -29.81
C ILE A 66 -13.26 0.28 -28.84
N SER A 67 -12.45 -0.66 -29.33
CA SER A 67 -11.90 -1.75 -28.53
C SER A 67 -11.08 -1.26 -27.32
N ASN A 68 -10.41 -0.12 -27.42
CA ASN A 68 -9.64 0.44 -26.30
C ASN A 68 -10.56 0.99 -25.19
N TYR A 69 -11.69 1.59 -25.53
CA TYR A 69 -12.70 1.99 -24.54
C TYR A 69 -13.34 0.79 -23.85
N GLU A 70 -13.70 -0.25 -24.60
CA GLU A 70 -14.27 -1.48 -24.06
C GLU A 70 -13.30 -2.15 -23.07
N GLU A 71 -12.02 -2.28 -23.43
CA GLU A 71 -10.98 -2.84 -22.55
C GLU A 71 -10.82 -2.00 -21.26
N ALA A 72 -10.80 -0.67 -21.39
CA ALA A 72 -10.68 0.25 -20.26
C ALA A 72 -11.89 0.17 -19.32
N ILE A 73 -13.10 0.13 -19.89
CA ILE A 73 -14.34 -0.01 -19.13
C ILE A 73 -14.37 -1.33 -18.37
N GLN A 74 -14.01 -2.43 -19.02
CA GLN A 74 -13.94 -3.75 -18.37
C GLN A 74 -12.95 -3.76 -17.21
N LEU A 75 -11.75 -3.17 -17.39
CA LEU A 75 -10.78 -3.04 -16.33
C LEU A 75 -11.32 -2.25 -15.15
N LEU A 76 -11.91 -1.08 -15.39
CA LEU A 76 -12.47 -0.23 -14.34
C LEU A 76 -13.64 -0.90 -13.61
N LYS A 77 -14.52 -1.60 -14.32
CA LYS A 77 -15.61 -2.38 -13.71
C LYS A 77 -15.08 -3.51 -12.85
N LYS A 78 -14.07 -4.24 -13.32
CA LYS A 78 -13.40 -5.29 -12.55
C LYS A 78 -12.84 -4.74 -11.25
N VAL A 79 -12.11 -3.63 -11.34
CA VAL A 79 -11.45 -3.00 -10.18
C VAL A 79 -12.46 -2.37 -9.23
N ARG A 80 -13.58 -1.84 -9.72
CA ARG A 80 -14.63 -1.31 -8.87
C ARG A 80 -15.10 -2.31 -7.80
N ASN A 81 -15.01 -3.60 -8.09
CA ASN A 81 -15.40 -4.68 -7.19
C ASN A 81 -14.27 -5.13 -6.25
N TRP A 82 -13.05 -4.60 -6.39
CA TRP A 82 -11.97 -4.96 -5.49
C TRP A 82 -12.11 -4.24 -4.15
N LYS A 83 -11.95 -4.99 -3.06
CA LYS A 83 -12.00 -4.41 -1.69
C LYS A 83 -11.07 -3.23 -1.52
N SER A 84 -9.84 -3.32 -2.02
CA SER A 84 -8.84 -2.25 -1.94
C SER A 84 -9.16 -0.99 -2.74
N ALA A 85 -10.26 -0.97 -3.51
CA ALA A 85 -10.72 0.21 -4.24
C ALA A 85 -11.75 1.05 -3.45
N THR A 86 -12.13 0.62 -2.25
CA THR A 86 -13.06 1.32 -1.35
C THR A 86 -12.41 1.62 -0.02
N LEU A 87 -12.90 2.63 0.70
CA LEU A 87 -12.38 3.01 2.01
C LEU A 87 -12.55 1.89 3.04
N GLU A 88 -13.74 1.28 3.08
CA GLU A 88 -14.02 0.16 3.98
C GLU A 88 -13.15 -1.06 3.64
N GLY A 89 -12.99 -1.36 2.35
CA GLY A 89 -12.14 -2.46 1.92
C GLY A 89 -10.66 -2.25 2.24
N VAL A 90 -10.16 -1.02 2.17
CA VAL A 90 -8.79 -0.70 2.59
C VAL A 90 -8.64 -0.86 4.10
N ALA A 91 -9.61 -0.38 4.89
CA ALA A 91 -9.59 -0.52 6.34
C ALA A 91 -9.63 -1.99 6.77
N GLU A 92 -10.44 -2.81 6.10
CA GLU A 92 -10.49 -4.27 6.34
C GLU A 92 -9.16 -4.96 6.02
N ILE A 93 -8.53 -4.62 4.91
CA ILE A 93 -7.21 -5.15 4.54
C ILE A 93 -6.13 -4.73 5.55
N GLU A 94 -6.16 -3.49 6.01
CA GLU A 94 -5.23 -3.00 7.05
C GLU A 94 -5.43 -3.76 8.36
N LYS A 95 -6.67 -3.95 8.78
CA LYS A 95 -6.98 -4.74 9.98
C LYS A 95 -6.43 -6.17 9.89
N GLN A 96 -6.71 -6.87 8.79
CA GLN A 96 -6.18 -8.22 8.56
C GLN A 96 -4.65 -8.26 8.57
N ARG A 97 -3.99 -7.24 8.02
CA ARG A 97 -2.53 -7.13 8.04
C ARG A 97 -1.98 -6.96 9.46
N VAL A 98 -2.62 -6.12 10.27
CA VAL A 98 -2.25 -5.92 11.68
C VAL A 98 -2.39 -7.23 12.46
N GLU A 99 -3.52 -7.92 12.31
CA GLU A 99 -3.75 -9.22 12.92
C GLU A 99 -2.67 -10.25 12.52
N THR A 100 -2.37 -10.35 11.23
CA THR A 100 -1.31 -11.25 10.73
C THR A 100 0.07 -10.92 11.32
N ILE A 101 0.41 -9.63 11.47
CA ILE A 101 1.69 -9.24 12.08
C ILE A 101 1.74 -9.66 13.55
N LYS A 102 0.68 -9.41 14.31
CA LYS A 102 0.63 -9.79 15.74
C LYS A 102 0.66 -11.30 15.95
N GLU A 103 0.02 -12.07 15.05
CA GLU A 103 0.08 -13.52 15.08
C GLU A 103 1.48 -14.08 14.77
N ASN A 104 2.15 -13.52 13.76
CA ASN A 104 3.47 -13.96 13.33
C ASN A 104 4.61 -13.46 14.22
N TYR A 105 4.41 -12.32 14.88
CA TYR A 105 5.40 -11.65 15.73
C TYR A 105 4.74 -11.24 17.07
N PRO A 106 4.55 -12.19 18.01
CA PRO A 106 3.92 -11.89 19.31
C PRO A 106 4.66 -10.80 20.10
N GLU A 107 5.97 -10.62 19.87
CA GLU A 107 6.79 -9.57 20.46
C GLU A 107 6.30 -8.17 20.10
N LEU A 108 5.60 -8.03 18.98
CA LEU A 108 5.05 -6.77 18.50
C LEU A 108 3.60 -6.51 18.96
N ASP A 109 3.03 -7.35 19.82
CA ASP A 109 1.64 -7.17 20.29
C ASP A 109 1.42 -5.84 21.00
N ARG A 110 2.47 -5.29 21.63
CA ARG A 110 2.45 -3.97 22.29
C ARG A 110 2.46 -2.78 21.34
N MET A 111 2.68 -2.98 20.04
CA MET A 111 2.50 -1.94 19.05
C MET A 111 1.01 -1.65 18.84
N SER A 112 0.67 -0.37 18.69
CA SER A 112 -0.68 0.00 18.24
C SER A 112 -0.91 -0.41 16.79
N SER A 113 -2.17 -0.54 16.40
CA SER A 113 -2.53 -0.83 15.01
C SER A 113 -1.98 0.22 14.04
N ASP A 114 -1.99 1.49 14.44
CA ASP A 114 -1.49 2.60 13.62
C ASP A 114 0.03 2.52 13.43
N GLU A 115 0.78 2.18 14.49
CA GLU A 115 2.25 1.98 14.40
C GLU A 115 2.60 0.81 13.48
N ILE A 116 1.84 -0.29 13.53
CA ILE A 116 2.04 -1.44 12.61
C ILE A 116 1.72 -1.03 11.17
N VAL A 117 0.62 -0.32 10.94
CA VAL A 117 0.26 0.17 9.60
C VAL A 117 1.31 1.13 9.06
N GLU A 118 1.81 2.07 9.90
CA GLU A 118 2.90 2.98 9.52
C GLU A 118 4.15 2.21 9.11
N MET A 119 4.57 1.24 9.91
CA MET A 119 5.72 0.38 9.61
C MET A 119 5.56 -0.39 8.30
N LEU A 120 4.42 -1.04 8.10
CA LEU A 120 4.14 -1.79 6.87
C LEU A 120 4.08 -0.90 5.62
N ASN A 121 3.53 0.31 5.76
CA ASN A 121 3.49 1.27 4.66
C ASN A 121 4.90 1.76 4.33
N PHE A 122 5.71 2.08 5.34
CA PHE A 122 7.09 2.48 5.16
C PHE A 122 7.90 1.40 4.44
N LEU A 123 7.88 0.16 4.94
CA LEU A 123 8.59 -0.97 4.32
C LEU A 123 8.06 -1.30 2.92
N GLY A 124 6.76 -1.14 2.69
CA GLY A 124 6.15 -1.33 1.38
C GLY A 124 6.56 -0.29 0.34
N THR A 125 6.85 0.95 0.75
CA THR A 125 7.36 2.01 -0.16
C THR A 125 8.84 1.88 -0.42
N THR A 126 9.60 1.31 0.52
CA THR A 126 11.04 1.06 0.37
C THR A 126 11.36 -0.19 -0.46
N LYS A 127 10.36 -0.96 -0.87
CA LYS A 127 10.53 -2.17 -1.71
C LYS A 127 11.23 -1.93 -3.06
N GLY A 128 11.23 -0.72 -3.60
CA GLY A 128 12.07 -0.35 -4.74
C GLY A 128 13.57 -0.27 -4.42
N VAL A 129 13.93 -0.33 -3.13
CA VAL A 129 15.29 -0.28 -2.58
C VAL A 129 15.75 -1.68 -2.12
N GLU A 130 14.86 -2.69 -2.17
CA GLU A 130 15.13 -4.07 -1.71
C GLU A 130 16.36 -4.72 -2.37
N SER A 131 16.73 -4.30 -3.57
CA SER A 131 17.99 -4.76 -4.18
C SER A 131 19.26 -4.33 -3.44
N LYS A 132 19.14 -3.44 -2.45
CA LYS A 132 20.23 -2.93 -1.62
C LYS A 132 20.06 -3.25 -0.13
N ASN A 133 18.93 -3.84 0.28
CA ASN A 133 18.72 -4.19 1.67
C ASN A 133 19.59 -5.39 2.05
N LYS A 134 20.50 -5.15 2.99
CA LYS A 134 21.39 -6.12 3.61
C LYS A 134 20.63 -7.14 4.46
N TYR A 135 19.32 -6.95 4.70
CA TYR A 135 18.56 -7.64 5.74
C TYR A 135 17.30 -8.31 5.20
N ASP A 136 16.96 -9.47 5.79
CA ASP A 136 15.70 -10.16 5.57
C ASP A 136 14.51 -9.29 6.03
N SER A 137 13.41 -9.32 5.28
CA SER A 137 12.20 -8.54 5.57
C SER A 137 11.61 -8.86 6.95
N ASP A 138 11.62 -10.12 7.36
CA ASP A 138 11.05 -10.57 8.63
C ASP A 138 11.88 -10.08 9.82
N GLN A 139 13.20 -10.20 9.72
CA GLN A 139 14.13 -9.67 10.73
C GLN A 139 14.03 -8.15 10.84
N LEU A 140 13.82 -7.45 9.72
CA LEU A 140 13.69 -6.00 9.69
C LEU A 140 12.38 -5.55 10.35
N ILE A 141 11.27 -6.24 10.09
CA ILE A 141 9.98 -5.98 10.75
C ILE A 141 10.13 -6.11 12.27
N LEU A 142 10.74 -7.20 12.73
CA LEU A 142 10.94 -7.45 14.15
C LEU A 142 11.84 -6.41 14.80
N ALA A 143 13.00 -6.10 14.19
CA ALA A 143 13.94 -5.12 14.72
C ALA A 143 13.34 -3.71 14.79
N ILE A 144 12.67 -3.24 13.74
CA ILE A 144 12.01 -1.93 13.73
C ILE A 144 10.87 -1.89 14.75
N GLY A 145 10.03 -2.92 14.79
CA GLY A 145 8.90 -2.97 15.70
C GLY A 145 9.31 -2.95 17.16
N MET A 146 10.32 -3.72 17.54
CA MET A 146 10.84 -3.73 18.90
C MET A 146 11.49 -2.39 19.28
N GLN A 147 12.28 -1.78 18.40
CA GLN A 147 12.83 -0.44 18.63
C GLN A 147 11.73 0.62 18.74
N LYS A 148 10.64 0.49 18.00
CA LYS A 148 9.49 1.40 18.11
C LYS A 148 8.78 1.27 19.46
N ILE A 149 8.63 0.05 19.98
CA ILE A 149 8.08 -0.17 21.33
C ILE A 149 8.92 0.50 22.41
N ASP A 150 10.26 0.40 22.29
CA ASP A 150 11.19 0.98 23.26
C ASP A 150 11.31 2.51 23.13
N ASN A 151 11.12 3.02 21.92
CA ASN A 151 11.31 4.44 21.57
C ASN A 151 10.09 5.01 20.83
N ARG A 152 8.94 5.06 21.50
CA ARG A 152 7.66 5.45 20.86
C ARG A 152 7.66 6.81 20.19
N ASN A 153 8.52 7.74 20.63
CA ASN A 153 8.62 9.08 20.06
C ASN A 153 9.43 9.14 18.74
N LYS A 154 10.20 8.09 18.42
CA LYS A 154 10.95 8.03 17.15
C LYS A 154 10.03 7.65 16.00
N SER A 155 10.23 8.24 14.83
CA SER A 155 9.56 7.81 13.62
C SER A 155 10.09 6.45 13.14
N ILE A 156 9.29 5.70 12.40
CA ILE A 156 9.72 4.44 11.77
C ILE A 156 10.92 4.68 10.85
N LYS A 157 10.94 5.81 10.15
CA LYS A 157 12.04 6.19 9.27
C LYS A 157 13.35 6.38 10.04
N ASP A 158 13.32 7.12 11.15
CA ASP A 158 14.53 7.37 11.96
C ASP A 158 15.09 6.08 12.53
N ILE A 159 14.22 5.17 13.00
CA ILE A 159 14.60 3.84 13.48
C ILE A 159 15.26 3.03 12.35
N TYR A 160 14.66 3.04 11.16
CA TYR A 160 15.20 2.35 9.99
C TYR A 160 16.58 2.89 9.60
N ASP A 161 16.72 4.22 9.53
CA ASP A 161 17.98 4.88 9.18
C ASP A 161 19.08 4.54 10.20
N GLU A 162 18.78 4.57 11.52
CA GLU A 162 19.71 4.14 12.59
C GLU A 162 20.16 2.67 12.43
N ILE A 163 19.23 1.77 12.07
CA ILE A 163 19.57 0.37 11.82
C ILE A 163 20.50 0.23 10.61
N GLN A 164 20.27 1.01 9.55
CA GLN A 164 21.09 0.95 8.33
C GLN A 164 22.49 1.53 8.52
N GLU A 165 22.62 2.60 9.30
CA GLU A 165 23.88 3.30 9.55
C GLU A 165 24.75 2.61 10.63
N SER A 166 24.15 1.72 11.41
CA SER A 166 24.86 1.04 12.51
C SER A 166 25.68 -0.14 12.04
N ASP A 167 26.84 -0.34 12.66
CA ASP A 167 27.65 -1.55 12.53
C ASP A 167 27.05 -2.76 13.29
N LYS A 168 26.00 -2.54 14.11
CA LYS A 168 25.31 -3.60 14.83
C LYS A 168 24.50 -4.46 13.87
N THR A 169 24.43 -5.74 14.17
CA THR A 169 23.57 -6.67 13.43
C THR A 169 22.10 -6.49 13.86
N LEU A 170 21.15 -6.90 13.01
CA LEU A 170 19.72 -6.95 13.40
C LEU A 170 19.51 -7.83 14.63
N ALA A 171 20.27 -8.92 14.74
CA ALA A 171 20.24 -9.81 15.90
C ALA A 171 20.63 -9.08 17.20
N ASP A 172 21.57 -8.14 17.14
CA ASP A 172 21.96 -7.35 18.30
C ASP A 172 20.86 -6.38 18.74
N TYR A 173 20.15 -5.76 17.78
CA TYR A 173 19.00 -4.92 18.08
C TYR A 173 17.87 -5.70 18.74
N ILE A 174 17.53 -6.87 18.19
CA ILE A 174 16.50 -7.74 18.74
C ILE A 174 16.88 -8.21 20.14
N ARG A 175 18.11 -8.67 20.34
CA ARG A 175 18.61 -9.14 21.63
C ARG A 175 18.59 -8.05 22.69
N ASN A 176 19.08 -6.86 22.36
CA ASN A 176 19.10 -5.72 23.29
C ASN A 176 17.69 -5.33 23.72
N SER A 177 16.74 -5.30 22.79
CA SER A 177 15.35 -5.00 23.10
C SER A 177 14.71 -6.09 23.97
N LEU A 178 14.99 -7.36 23.70
CA LEU A 178 14.54 -8.48 24.54
C LEU A 178 15.13 -8.41 25.95
N GLU A 179 16.39 -8.08 26.09
CA GLU A 179 17.05 -7.93 27.39
C GLU A 179 16.50 -6.76 28.19
N GLN A 180 16.29 -5.59 27.55
CA GLN A 180 15.70 -4.41 28.21
C GLN A 180 14.26 -4.64 28.67
N ASN A 181 13.56 -5.58 28.05
CA ASN A 181 12.16 -5.87 28.36
C ASN A 181 11.96 -7.12 29.24
N LYS A 182 13.00 -7.87 29.57
CA LYS A 182 12.91 -9.02 30.47
C LYS A 182 12.28 -8.70 31.81
N ASP A 183 12.55 -7.52 32.36
CA ASP A 183 12.02 -7.09 33.66
C ASP A 183 10.59 -6.52 33.58
N LYS A 184 10.02 -6.39 32.38
CA LYS A 184 8.70 -5.77 32.17
C LYS A 184 7.56 -6.81 32.03
N ASN A 185 7.78 -8.06 32.42
CA ASN A 185 6.76 -9.16 32.45
C ASN A 185 5.91 -9.32 31.18
N TRP A 186 6.47 -9.06 30.01
CA TRP A 186 5.74 -9.26 28.77
C TRP A 186 5.94 -10.67 28.14
N ILE A 187 6.72 -11.51 28.82
CA ILE A 187 6.74 -12.94 28.62
C ILE A 187 5.96 -13.58 29.77
N SER A 188 4.67 -13.30 29.85
CA SER A 188 3.75 -14.11 30.62
C SER A 188 2.88 -14.87 29.62
N PHE A 189 3.19 -16.12 29.45
CA PHE A 189 2.29 -17.09 28.85
C PHE A 189 1.12 -17.38 29.76
#